data_0f5bba6da63eea4f2888d0d6dc12ba4f
#
_entry.id   0f5bba6da63eea4f2888d0d6dc12ba4f
#
_cell.length_a   1.000
_cell.length_b   1.000
_cell.length_c   1.000
_cell.angle_alpha   90.00
_cell.angle_beta   90.00
_cell.angle_gamma   90.00
#
_symmetry.space_group_name_H-M   'P 1'
#
loop_
_entity.id
_entity.type
_entity.pdbx_description
1 polymer ?
#
loop_
_entity_poly.entity_id
_entity_poly.type
_entity_poly.pdbx_seq_one_letter_code
_entity_poly.pdbx_strand_id
1 'polypeptide(L)'
;MIKVTLRNLAARKLRLILSAFAIVLGVAFVAGSLVFTDTMAKSFDNIVYGTVSDATVRFESDGQAGVETGSVNLDARSLPAALVDEIASIDGVERADGNVDGQGLFVIKADGTLLGGTGAPTLTFNWNDAPNSDGQRIATISEGKAPEGRHEVVLDERSADNAGYEIGDTVSMLTAGPEPRLEAELVGIVEFAGGGLAGATLVMFDTPRTQELFLGGQDAYTTIFVAGEPGVTEQQLVDRIAPLLPEGTEAVTGEEVAEESRSLISTVLGFLNTFLLVFAAIALVVGTFLIVNTFSILVAQRSRELALLRAMGASRRQVTRSVLTEAFVVGVLGSTLGLVLGFGLAAVLKAIFGRFGLDLSGTALVFAPRTVIVAYVVGIVVTMVAAWFPARRAAKVPPVAAMRDEVALPEGTIRRRLIVGVVLALVGAALMATGLFADVPRGAAWLGVGIFLVLMSVAMTSPVTALPVLAVAGAINRRLFGTVGRLATENARRNPRRTAATASA
;
A
#
# COMPACT_ATOMS: atom_id res chain seq x y z
N MET A 1 -29.71 27.12 -17.12
CA MET A 1 -28.89 25.99 -17.61
C MET A 1 -28.66 24.96 -16.52
N ILE A 2 -28.11 25.30 -15.36
CA ILE A 2 -27.82 24.31 -14.27
C ILE A 2 -29.04 23.51 -13.81
N LYS A 3 -30.22 24.13 -13.60
CA LYS A 3 -31.46 23.41 -13.21
C LYS A 3 -31.92 22.40 -14.27
N VAL A 4 -31.75 22.70 -15.56
CA VAL A 4 -32.08 21.81 -16.67
C VAL A 4 -31.09 20.64 -16.72
N THR A 5 -29.81 20.91 -16.50
CA THR A 5 -28.75 19.90 -16.44
C THR A 5 -28.98 18.90 -15.30
N LEU A 6 -29.31 19.38 -14.08
CA LEU A 6 -29.60 18.53 -12.92
C LEU A 6 -30.87 17.68 -13.11
N ARG A 7 -31.90 18.23 -13.74
CA ARG A 7 -33.16 17.50 -14.00
C ARG A 7 -32.99 16.41 -15.08
N ASN A 8 -32.14 16.68 -16.08
CA ASN A 8 -31.77 15.69 -17.10
C ASN A 8 -30.86 14.57 -16.54
N LEU A 9 -29.96 14.91 -15.59
CA LEU A 9 -29.16 13.94 -14.84
C LEU A 9 -30.07 12.94 -14.07
N ALA A 10 -31.10 13.45 -13.39
CA ALA A 10 -32.03 12.62 -12.61
C ALA A 10 -32.92 11.70 -13.48
N ALA A 11 -33.17 12.07 -14.76
CA ALA A 11 -34.00 11.28 -15.65
C ALA A 11 -33.33 10.03 -16.24
N ARG A 12 -31.97 9.91 -16.17
CA ARG A 12 -31.22 8.81 -16.80
C ARG A 12 -30.28 8.10 -15.82
N LYS A 13 -30.81 7.68 -14.66
CA LYS A 13 -30.08 7.15 -13.50
C LYS A 13 -29.09 6.02 -13.84
N LEU A 14 -29.49 5.02 -14.63
CA LEU A 14 -28.67 3.82 -14.86
C LEU A 14 -27.33 4.13 -15.56
N ARG A 15 -27.31 5.08 -16.50
CA ARG A 15 -26.09 5.43 -17.24
C ARG A 15 -25.15 6.32 -16.46
N LEU A 16 -25.73 7.21 -15.66
CA LEU A 16 -24.94 8.00 -14.71
C LEU A 16 -24.27 7.12 -13.67
N ILE A 17 -24.98 6.09 -13.19
CA ILE A 17 -24.43 5.11 -12.27
C ILE A 17 -23.22 4.38 -12.91
N LEU A 18 -23.34 3.94 -14.18
CA LEU A 18 -22.23 3.26 -14.86
C LEU A 18 -21.02 4.16 -15.09
N SER A 19 -21.22 5.44 -15.47
CA SER A 19 -20.11 6.41 -15.60
C SER A 19 -19.49 6.75 -14.26
N ALA A 20 -20.35 6.99 -13.26
CA ALA A 20 -19.92 7.26 -11.89
C ALA A 20 -19.18 6.06 -11.30
N PHE A 21 -19.61 4.84 -11.58
CA PHE A 21 -18.98 3.62 -11.08
C PHE A 21 -17.51 3.51 -11.50
N ALA A 22 -17.19 3.81 -12.76
CA ALA A 22 -15.81 3.81 -13.23
C ALA A 22 -14.93 4.84 -12.51
N ILE A 23 -15.49 6.04 -12.24
CA ILE A 23 -14.79 7.08 -11.48
C ILE A 23 -14.63 6.64 -10.03
N VAL A 24 -15.71 6.15 -9.43
CA VAL A 24 -15.75 5.67 -8.04
C VAL A 24 -14.71 4.57 -7.83
N LEU A 25 -14.63 3.59 -8.73
CA LEU A 25 -13.67 2.50 -8.63
C LEU A 25 -12.22 3.00 -8.74
N GLY A 26 -11.92 3.87 -9.72
CA GLY A 26 -10.59 4.43 -9.89
C GLY A 26 -10.15 5.28 -8.70
N VAL A 27 -11.04 6.16 -8.21
CA VAL A 27 -10.77 7.00 -7.04
C VAL A 27 -10.69 6.19 -5.77
N ALA A 28 -11.56 5.17 -5.59
CA ALA A 28 -11.55 4.28 -4.44
C ALA A 28 -10.22 3.52 -4.32
N PHE A 29 -9.70 3.06 -5.47
CA PHE A 29 -8.42 2.36 -5.46
C PHE A 29 -7.26 3.29 -5.11
N VAL A 30 -7.21 4.51 -5.70
CA VAL A 30 -6.19 5.52 -5.37
C VAL A 30 -6.27 5.92 -3.89
N ALA A 31 -7.47 6.27 -3.41
CA ALA A 31 -7.67 6.69 -2.03
C ALA A 31 -7.38 5.56 -1.04
N GLY A 32 -7.87 4.34 -1.33
CA GLY A 32 -7.65 3.16 -0.49
C GLY A 32 -6.18 2.78 -0.37
N SER A 33 -5.45 2.84 -1.49
CA SER A 33 -4.00 2.63 -1.53
C SER A 33 -3.25 3.64 -0.65
N LEU A 34 -3.56 4.94 -0.78
CA LEU A 34 -2.93 5.99 0.01
C LEU A 34 -3.25 5.84 1.52
N VAL A 35 -4.53 5.63 1.88
CA VAL A 35 -4.92 5.42 3.29
C VAL A 35 -4.22 4.21 3.88
N PHE A 36 -4.15 3.12 3.13
CA PHE A 36 -3.49 1.88 3.58
C PHE A 36 -1.98 2.10 3.78
N THR A 37 -1.30 2.72 2.81
CA THR A 37 0.15 2.99 2.90
C THR A 37 0.46 3.97 4.04
N ASP A 38 -0.37 5.03 4.23
CA ASP A 38 -0.19 5.98 5.33
C ASP A 38 -0.41 5.31 6.70
N THR A 39 -1.36 4.37 6.78
CA THR A 39 -1.61 3.60 8.00
C THR A 39 -0.44 2.67 8.32
N MET A 40 0.12 2.00 7.32
CA MET A 40 1.34 1.18 7.49
C MET A 40 2.51 2.03 7.96
N ALA A 41 2.79 3.14 7.28
CA ALA A 41 3.87 4.04 7.67
C ALA A 41 3.72 4.51 9.12
N LYS A 42 2.51 4.92 9.50
CA LYS A 42 2.23 5.33 10.89
C LYS A 42 2.42 4.21 11.92
N SER A 43 2.04 2.97 11.56
CA SER A 43 2.25 1.82 12.43
C SER A 43 3.74 1.55 12.68
N PHE A 44 4.55 1.58 11.63
CA PHE A 44 5.98 1.40 11.75
C PHE A 44 6.68 2.58 12.44
N ASP A 45 6.28 3.82 12.17
CA ASP A 45 6.79 4.98 12.91
C ASP A 45 6.54 4.84 14.42
N ASN A 46 5.35 4.40 14.82
CA ASN A 46 5.03 4.18 16.22
C ASN A 46 5.95 3.11 16.85
N ILE A 47 6.23 2.01 16.14
CA ILE A 47 7.15 0.97 16.62
C ILE A 47 8.54 1.56 16.82
N VAL A 48 9.07 2.25 15.82
CA VAL A 48 10.41 2.84 15.89
C VAL A 48 10.55 3.81 17.07
N TYR A 49 9.64 4.78 17.16
CA TYR A 49 9.70 5.76 18.27
C TYR A 49 9.39 5.15 19.63
N GLY A 50 8.62 4.07 19.68
CA GLY A 50 8.36 3.35 20.92
C GLY A 50 9.58 2.60 21.48
N THR A 51 10.59 2.32 20.64
CA THR A 51 11.77 1.52 21.02
C THR A 51 13.07 2.30 21.14
N VAL A 52 13.13 3.49 20.57
CA VAL A 52 14.38 4.28 20.53
C VAL A 52 14.59 4.99 21.85
N SER A 53 15.75 4.81 22.47
CA SER A 53 16.27 5.59 23.62
C SER A 53 17.08 6.79 23.17
N ASP A 54 17.48 7.69 24.06
CA ASP A 54 18.25 8.91 23.71
C ASP A 54 19.59 8.58 23.02
N ALA A 55 20.28 7.53 23.46
CA ALA A 55 21.43 6.99 22.76
C ALA A 55 21.43 5.46 22.85
N THR A 56 22.05 4.82 21.84
CA THR A 56 22.19 3.37 21.77
C THR A 56 23.63 3.01 21.48
N VAL A 57 24.21 2.11 22.29
CA VAL A 57 25.52 1.52 22.02
C VAL A 57 25.33 0.17 21.35
N ARG A 58 25.98 -0.01 20.21
CA ARG A 58 25.86 -1.21 19.36
C ARG A 58 27.17 -1.51 18.65
N PHE A 59 27.26 -2.64 17.99
CA PHE A 59 28.35 -2.90 17.04
C PHE A 59 28.20 -2.05 15.78
N GLU A 60 29.35 -1.58 15.25
CA GLU A 60 29.34 -0.91 13.94
C GLU A 60 28.71 -1.79 12.88
N SER A 61 27.75 -1.25 12.14
CA SER A 61 27.09 -1.93 11.03
C SER A 61 28.01 -1.92 9.82
N ASP A 62 28.48 -3.08 9.38
CA ASP A 62 29.29 -3.24 8.15
C ASP A 62 28.50 -2.92 6.86
N GLY A 63 27.43 -2.13 6.94
CA GLY A 63 26.59 -1.74 5.80
C GLY A 63 25.74 -2.88 5.22
N GLN A 64 25.84 -4.06 5.79
CA GLN A 64 24.96 -5.20 5.53
C GLN A 64 24.04 -5.41 6.73
N ALA A 65 23.18 -4.45 7.03
CA ALA A 65 22.00 -4.68 7.85
C ALA A 65 21.01 -5.58 7.04
N GLY A 66 21.48 -6.76 6.69
CA GLY A 66 20.65 -7.85 6.22
C GLY A 66 19.98 -8.42 7.45
N VAL A 67 18.66 -8.40 7.47
CA VAL A 67 17.88 -9.32 8.28
C VAL A 67 18.36 -10.72 7.91
N GLU A 68 19.34 -11.24 8.64
CA GLU A 68 19.74 -12.65 8.53
C GLU A 68 18.57 -13.46 9.05
N THR A 69 17.69 -13.82 8.13
CA THR A 69 16.52 -14.62 8.38
C THR A 69 16.98 -16.01 8.84
N GLY A 70 16.87 -16.28 10.14
CA GLY A 70 16.71 -17.62 10.65
C GLY A 70 17.93 -18.38 11.18
N SER A 71 19.06 -17.75 11.41
CA SER A 71 20.16 -18.36 12.16
C SER A 71 20.33 -17.69 13.54
N VAL A 72 20.26 -18.51 14.60
CA VAL A 72 20.77 -18.09 15.91
C VAL A 72 22.28 -17.96 15.72
N ASN A 73 22.78 -16.75 15.68
CA ASN A 73 24.21 -16.50 15.57
C ASN A 73 24.80 -16.66 17.00
N LEU A 74 25.20 -17.89 17.35
CA LEU A 74 25.87 -18.18 18.62
C LEU A 74 27.24 -17.49 18.74
N ASP A 75 27.76 -16.93 17.65
CA ASP A 75 28.93 -16.06 17.61
C ASP A 75 28.53 -14.58 17.61
N ALA A 76 27.34 -14.24 18.13
CA ALA A 76 26.89 -12.86 18.22
C ALA A 76 27.94 -12.03 18.96
N ARG A 77 28.41 -10.98 18.33
CA ARG A 77 29.25 -9.98 18.98
C ARG A 77 28.53 -9.47 20.22
N SER A 78 29.16 -9.47 21.37
CA SER A 78 28.53 -9.12 22.64
C SER A 78 29.33 -8.04 23.37
N LEU A 79 28.60 -7.09 23.98
CA LEU A 79 29.10 -6.02 24.82
C LEU A 79 29.24 -6.54 26.25
N PRO A 80 30.40 -6.40 26.92
CA PRO A 80 30.58 -6.85 28.31
C PRO A 80 29.57 -6.16 29.24
N ALA A 81 29.03 -6.88 30.21
CA ALA A 81 28.08 -6.31 31.19
C ALA A 81 28.71 -5.14 31.99
N ALA A 82 30.02 -5.17 32.27
CA ALA A 82 30.70 -4.08 32.94
C ALA A 82 30.61 -2.73 32.21
N LEU A 83 30.45 -2.73 30.89
CA LEU A 83 30.30 -1.52 30.09
C LEU A 83 28.98 -0.77 30.43
N VAL A 84 27.94 -1.46 30.86
CA VAL A 84 26.69 -0.83 31.31
C VAL A 84 26.93 0.03 32.54
N ASP A 85 27.68 -0.50 33.54
CA ASP A 85 28.02 0.24 34.76
C ASP A 85 28.94 1.41 34.48
N GLU A 86 29.91 1.24 33.56
CA GLU A 86 30.80 2.31 33.12
C GLU A 86 30.02 3.45 32.46
N ILE A 87 29.09 3.14 31.56
CA ILE A 87 28.25 4.13 30.87
C ILE A 87 27.31 4.81 31.89
N ALA A 88 26.69 4.06 32.78
CA ALA A 88 25.83 4.61 33.82
C ALA A 88 26.55 5.59 34.78
N SER A 89 27.88 5.51 34.87
CA SER A 89 28.67 6.42 35.69
C SER A 89 29.07 7.75 35.03
N ILE A 90 28.74 7.92 33.73
CA ILE A 90 29.04 9.13 32.95
C ILE A 90 28.14 10.28 33.38
N ASP A 91 28.72 11.48 33.56
CA ASP A 91 27.98 12.70 33.85
C ASP A 91 26.97 13.01 32.74
N GLY A 92 25.71 13.17 33.13
CA GLY A 92 24.60 13.41 32.21
C GLY A 92 23.90 12.16 31.70
N VAL A 93 24.28 10.96 32.13
CA VAL A 93 23.55 9.72 31.93
C VAL A 93 22.65 9.50 33.15
N GLU A 94 21.35 9.46 32.91
CA GLU A 94 20.36 9.11 33.94
C GLU A 94 20.36 7.60 34.19
N ARG A 95 20.44 6.80 33.11
CA ARG A 95 20.33 5.36 33.17
C ARG A 95 20.96 4.68 31.93
N ALA A 96 21.55 3.52 32.13
CA ALA A 96 21.98 2.61 31.07
C ALA A 96 21.41 1.22 31.31
N ASP A 97 20.82 0.62 30.29
CA ASP A 97 20.17 -0.71 30.34
C ASP A 97 20.72 -1.62 29.27
N GLY A 98 21.24 -2.77 29.69
CA GLY A 98 21.68 -3.81 28.77
C GLY A 98 20.51 -4.54 28.12
N ASN A 99 20.54 -4.66 26.80
CA ASN A 99 19.55 -5.37 26.03
C ASN A 99 20.18 -6.56 25.29
N VAL A 100 19.49 -7.70 25.32
CA VAL A 100 19.81 -8.91 24.54
C VAL A 100 18.67 -9.13 23.58
N ASP A 101 18.93 -8.91 22.29
CA ASP A 101 17.98 -9.25 21.24
C ASP A 101 18.33 -10.60 20.62
N GLY A 102 17.31 -11.45 20.51
CA GLY A 102 17.42 -12.80 19.98
C GLY A 102 16.52 -13.03 18.79
N GLN A 103 17.02 -13.80 17.83
CA GLN A 103 16.25 -14.26 16.67
C GLN A 103 16.22 -15.77 16.59
N GLY A 104 15.23 -16.33 15.86
CA GLY A 104 15.14 -17.78 15.66
C GLY A 104 14.39 -18.53 16.76
N LEU A 105 13.63 -17.82 17.58
CA LEU A 105 12.65 -18.41 18.50
C LEU A 105 11.25 -18.32 17.85
N PHE A 106 10.48 -19.41 17.97
CA PHE A 106 9.12 -19.48 17.42
C PHE A 106 8.17 -20.02 18.48
N VAL A 107 7.07 -19.35 18.72
CA VAL A 107 6.02 -19.80 19.65
C VAL A 107 5.13 -20.82 18.95
N ILE A 108 4.86 -21.95 19.61
CA ILE A 108 3.89 -22.96 19.18
C ILE A 108 2.56 -22.60 19.83
N LYS A 109 1.50 -22.51 19.03
CA LYS A 109 0.14 -22.27 19.54
C LYS A 109 -0.38 -23.47 20.32
N ALA A 110 -1.40 -23.27 21.12
CA ALA A 110 -2.10 -24.34 21.85
C ALA A 110 -2.64 -25.45 20.92
N ASP A 111 -2.90 -25.16 19.64
CA ASP A 111 -3.32 -26.13 18.62
C ASP A 111 -2.15 -26.89 17.95
N GLY A 112 -0.90 -26.62 18.35
CA GLY A 112 0.32 -27.25 17.82
C GLY A 112 0.87 -26.63 16.55
N THR A 113 0.28 -25.55 16.03
CA THR A 113 0.80 -24.82 14.86
C THR A 113 1.74 -23.68 15.30
N LEU A 114 2.61 -23.22 14.39
CA LEU A 114 3.49 -22.09 14.69
C LEU A 114 2.71 -20.75 14.69
N LEU A 115 3.00 -19.91 15.68
CA LEU A 115 2.53 -18.53 15.70
C LEU A 115 3.36 -17.69 14.68
N GLY A 116 2.71 -16.79 13.95
CA GLY A 116 3.37 -15.93 12.98
C GLY A 116 3.63 -16.58 11.61
N GLY A 117 3.78 -17.88 11.51
CA GLY A 117 3.93 -18.62 10.24
C GLY A 117 5.03 -18.04 9.32
N THR A 118 4.65 -17.65 8.07
CA THR A 118 5.54 -17.03 7.08
C THR A 118 5.48 -15.49 7.09
N GLY A 119 4.85 -14.89 8.10
CA GLY A 119 4.60 -13.45 8.19
C GLY A 119 5.69 -12.67 8.94
N ALA A 120 5.26 -11.92 9.96
CA ALA A 120 6.17 -11.13 10.79
C ALA A 120 7.03 -12.02 11.71
N PRO A 121 8.26 -11.57 12.05
CA PRO A 121 9.19 -12.35 12.86
C PRO A 121 8.74 -12.44 14.33
N THR A 122 9.32 -13.39 15.06
CA THR A 122 9.33 -13.38 16.53
C THR A 122 10.52 -12.54 16.99
N LEU A 123 10.26 -11.55 17.82
CA LEU A 123 11.24 -10.69 18.46
C LEU A 123 11.41 -11.17 19.90
N THR A 124 12.61 -11.51 20.28
CA THR A 124 12.92 -11.97 21.63
C THR A 124 13.87 -10.98 22.32
N PHE A 125 13.51 -10.53 23.50
CA PHE A 125 14.33 -9.63 24.30
C PHE A 125 14.41 -10.10 25.75
N ASN A 126 15.42 -9.61 26.47
CA ASN A 126 15.39 -9.69 27.91
C ASN A 126 14.41 -8.64 28.48
N TRP A 127 13.78 -8.98 29.58
CA TRP A 127 13.00 -8.01 30.36
C TRP A 127 13.94 -6.98 30.99
N ASN A 128 13.68 -5.71 30.69
CA ASN A 128 14.28 -4.56 31.34
C ASN A 128 13.25 -3.41 31.42
N ASP A 129 13.51 -2.45 32.28
CA ASP A 129 12.66 -1.27 32.47
C ASP A 129 13.13 -0.07 31.64
N ALA A 130 13.87 -0.28 30.57
CA ALA A 130 14.45 0.77 29.76
C ALA A 130 13.39 1.77 29.26
N PRO A 131 13.62 3.08 29.41
CA PRO A 131 12.77 4.09 28.82
C PRO A 131 13.12 4.32 27.35
N ASN A 132 12.14 4.75 26.57
CA ASN A 132 12.36 5.33 25.26
C ASN A 132 12.73 6.83 25.38
N SER A 133 13.01 7.49 24.27
CA SER A 133 13.37 8.92 24.21
C SER A 133 12.27 9.87 24.73
N ASP A 134 11.02 9.42 24.84
CA ASP A 134 9.90 10.16 25.46
C ASP A 134 9.82 9.91 26.98
N GLY A 135 10.74 9.13 27.56
CA GLY A 135 10.75 8.74 28.98
C GLY A 135 9.67 7.70 29.35
N GLN A 136 9.01 7.08 28.37
CA GLN A 136 8.07 6.00 28.61
C GLN A 136 8.82 4.66 28.58
N ARG A 137 8.41 3.70 29.40
CA ARG A 137 8.96 2.33 29.33
C ARG A 137 8.69 1.72 27.99
N ILE A 138 9.69 1.14 27.35
CA ILE A 138 9.57 0.44 26.07
C ILE A 138 8.57 -0.71 26.16
N ALA A 139 8.60 -1.44 27.30
CA ALA A 139 7.67 -2.52 27.58
C ALA A 139 7.10 -2.34 29.01
N THR A 140 5.80 -2.57 29.16
CA THR A 140 5.09 -2.44 30.44
C THR A 140 4.20 -3.66 30.67
N ILE A 141 4.24 -4.26 31.85
CA ILE A 141 3.33 -5.35 32.21
C ILE A 141 1.91 -4.79 32.35
N SER A 142 1.00 -5.28 31.51
CA SER A 142 -0.44 -4.96 31.57
C SER A 142 -1.20 -5.89 32.51
N GLU A 143 -0.81 -7.18 32.51
CA GLU A 143 -1.41 -8.20 33.37
C GLU A 143 -0.32 -9.15 33.88
N GLY A 144 -0.49 -9.68 35.11
CA GLY A 144 0.45 -10.60 35.74
C GLY A 144 1.68 -9.93 36.32
N LYS A 145 2.87 -10.50 36.12
CA LYS A 145 4.16 -10.04 36.65
C LYS A 145 5.28 -10.11 35.60
N ALA A 146 6.38 -9.44 35.86
CA ALA A 146 7.61 -9.59 35.09
C ALA A 146 8.19 -11.01 35.23
N PRO A 147 8.88 -11.52 34.19
CA PRO A 147 9.49 -12.85 34.25
C PRO A 147 10.70 -12.86 35.17
N GLU A 148 10.76 -13.84 36.08
CA GLU A 148 11.85 -14.07 36.98
C GLU A 148 12.34 -15.51 36.89
N GLY A 149 13.62 -15.68 36.58
CA GLY A 149 14.24 -16.99 36.47
C GLY A 149 13.96 -17.72 35.16
N ARG A 150 14.43 -18.97 35.11
CA ARG A 150 14.63 -19.73 33.87
C ARG A 150 13.35 -20.20 33.15
N HIS A 151 12.26 -20.32 33.89
CA HIS A 151 11.04 -21.00 33.42
C HIS A 151 9.83 -20.04 33.25
N GLU A 152 10.04 -18.76 33.35
CA GLU A 152 9.01 -17.74 33.19
C GLU A 152 9.19 -16.97 31.90
N VAL A 153 8.07 -16.61 31.26
CA VAL A 153 8.03 -15.85 30.01
C VAL A 153 6.87 -14.87 30.04
N VAL A 154 7.04 -13.74 29.35
CA VAL A 154 5.94 -12.84 29.03
C VAL A 154 5.77 -12.71 27.53
N LEU A 155 4.55 -12.57 27.07
CA LEU A 155 4.17 -12.36 25.68
C LEU A 155 3.41 -11.05 25.56
N ASP A 156 3.43 -10.45 24.36
CA ASP A 156 2.49 -9.38 24.06
C ASP A 156 1.04 -9.91 24.01
N GLU A 157 0.07 -9.07 24.36
CA GLU A 157 -1.34 -9.42 24.48
C GLU A 157 -1.87 -10.19 23.26
N ARG A 158 -1.55 -9.70 22.06
CA ARG A 158 -2.01 -10.34 20.82
C ARG A 158 -1.36 -11.67 20.52
N SER A 159 -0.08 -11.79 20.84
CA SER A 159 0.62 -13.05 20.66
C SER A 159 0.05 -14.12 21.60
N ALA A 160 -0.26 -13.76 22.84
CA ALA A 160 -0.93 -14.64 23.79
C ALA A 160 -2.32 -15.07 23.28
N ASP A 161 -3.16 -14.09 22.88
CA ASP A 161 -4.49 -14.33 22.32
C ASP A 161 -4.47 -15.22 21.07
N ASN A 162 -3.60 -14.88 20.09
CA ASN A 162 -3.48 -15.61 18.84
C ASN A 162 -2.90 -17.03 19.04
N ALA A 163 -2.09 -17.22 20.07
CA ALA A 163 -1.54 -18.52 20.43
C ALA A 163 -2.52 -19.36 21.27
N GLY A 164 -3.51 -18.72 21.89
CA GLY A 164 -4.50 -19.37 22.76
C GLY A 164 -3.93 -19.69 24.13
N TYR A 165 -3.04 -18.84 24.68
CA TYR A 165 -2.46 -18.97 26.01
C TYR A 165 -3.03 -17.92 26.97
N GLU A 166 -3.27 -18.36 28.22
CA GLU A 166 -3.64 -17.52 29.36
C GLU A 166 -2.51 -17.52 30.41
N ILE A 167 -2.49 -16.53 31.29
CA ILE A 167 -1.49 -16.49 32.38
C ILE A 167 -1.60 -17.75 33.23
N GLY A 168 -0.47 -18.41 33.44
CA GLY A 168 -0.34 -19.70 34.12
C GLY A 168 -0.20 -20.89 33.19
N ASP A 169 -0.41 -20.72 31.88
CA ASP A 169 -0.21 -21.79 30.90
C ASP A 169 1.27 -21.99 30.58
N THR A 170 1.60 -23.21 30.16
CA THR A 170 2.94 -23.54 29.67
C THR A 170 3.01 -23.25 28.18
N VAL A 171 3.80 -22.23 27.81
CA VAL A 171 4.10 -21.85 26.42
C VAL A 171 5.19 -22.76 25.87
N SER A 172 4.87 -23.46 24.79
CA SER A 172 5.86 -24.24 24.04
C SER A 172 6.48 -23.39 22.92
N MET A 173 7.80 -23.47 22.78
CA MET A 173 8.56 -22.70 21.80
C MET A 173 9.61 -23.58 21.11
N LEU A 174 9.98 -23.21 19.87
CA LEU A 174 11.10 -23.79 19.13
C LEU A 174 12.22 -22.78 19.02
N THR A 175 13.46 -23.23 19.19
CA THR A 175 14.64 -22.42 18.96
C THR A 175 15.64 -23.16 18.09
N ALA A 176 16.45 -22.44 17.35
CA ALA A 176 17.61 -23.00 16.63
C ALA A 176 18.85 -23.17 17.53
N GLY A 177 18.75 -22.81 18.82
CA GLY A 177 19.82 -22.90 19.79
C GLY A 177 20.04 -24.29 20.39
N PRO A 178 20.79 -24.36 21.50
CA PRO A 178 21.13 -25.62 22.16
C PRO A 178 19.93 -26.41 22.69
N GLU A 179 18.85 -25.74 23.03
CA GLU A 179 17.57 -26.30 23.44
C GLU A 179 16.52 -26.17 22.36
N PRO A 180 16.40 -27.11 21.40
CA PRO A 180 15.50 -26.95 20.25
C PRO A 180 14.03 -26.82 20.63
N ARG A 181 13.64 -27.31 21.80
CA ARG A 181 12.29 -27.15 22.37
C ARG A 181 12.40 -26.57 23.77
N LEU A 182 11.75 -25.46 23.94
CA LEU A 182 11.71 -24.69 25.18
C LEU A 182 10.28 -24.63 25.68
N GLU A 183 10.10 -24.80 27.00
CA GLU A 183 8.83 -24.66 27.68
C GLU A 183 9.00 -23.68 28.85
N ALA A 184 8.09 -22.70 28.96
CA ALA A 184 8.09 -21.71 30.03
C ALA A 184 6.65 -21.35 30.41
N GLU A 185 6.42 -21.01 31.67
CA GLU A 185 5.12 -20.56 32.17
C GLU A 185 4.89 -19.09 31.75
N LEU A 186 3.73 -18.81 31.16
CA LEU A 186 3.29 -17.44 30.89
C LEU A 186 2.89 -16.74 32.18
N VAL A 187 3.75 -15.84 32.68
CA VAL A 187 3.55 -15.17 33.98
C VAL A 187 2.99 -13.76 33.85
N GLY A 188 3.03 -13.22 32.64
CA GLY A 188 2.48 -11.87 32.41
C GLY A 188 2.28 -11.56 30.93
N ILE A 189 1.46 -10.55 30.71
CA ILE A 189 1.19 -9.96 29.41
C ILE A 189 1.88 -8.60 29.36
N VAL A 190 2.56 -8.34 28.26
CA VAL A 190 3.30 -7.09 28.06
C VAL A 190 2.64 -6.23 27.00
N GLU A 191 2.55 -4.94 27.28
CA GLU A 191 2.16 -3.90 26.32
C GLU A 191 3.41 -3.13 25.90
N PHE A 192 3.50 -2.89 24.59
CA PHE A 192 4.62 -2.21 23.96
C PHE A 192 4.32 -0.74 23.73
N ALA A 193 5.25 0.17 24.07
CA ALA A 193 5.02 1.63 24.01
C ALA A 193 4.63 2.15 22.62
N GLY A 194 5.10 1.52 21.55
CA GLY A 194 4.73 1.83 20.17
C GLY A 194 3.32 1.37 19.75
N GLY A 195 2.56 0.73 20.64
CA GLY A 195 1.27 0.12 20.30
C GLY A 195 1.42 -1.27 19.71
N GLY A 196 0.80 -1.56 18.57
CA GLY A 196 0.91 -2.89 17.95
C GLY A 196 2.25 -3.11 17.26
N LEU A 197 2.75 -4.34 17.29
CA LEU A 197 4.03 -4.78 16.69
C LEU A 197 3.93 -5.15 15.19
N ALA A 198 2.94 -4.62 14.47
CA ALA A 198 2.68 -4.92 13.05
C ALA A 198 2.58 -6.43 12.73
N GLY A 199 2.18 -7.26 13.71
CA GLY A 199 2.06 -8.70 13.57
C GLY A 199 3.27 -9.51 14.03
N ALA A 200 4.37 -8.86 14.44
CA ALA A 200 5.48 -9.54 15.10
C ALA A 200 5.03 -10.08 16.46
N THR A 201 5.60 -11.21 16.86
CA THR A 201 5.40 -11.81 18.18
C THR A 201 6.50 -11.30 19.10
N LEU A 202 6.15 -10.74 20.26
CA LEU A 202 7.12 -10.35 21.27
C LEU A 202 7.18 -11.43 22.36
N VAL A 203 8.40 -11.88 22.63
CA VAL A 203 8.69 -12.84 23.70
C VAL A 203 9.79 -12.24 24.59
N MET A 204 9.56 -12.14 25.89
CA MET A 204 10.59 -11.65 26.79
C MET A 204 10.83 -12.62 27.94
N PHE A 205 12.08 -12.84 28.23
CA PHE A 205 12.55 -13.65 29.39
C PHE A 205 13.32 -12.78 30.35
N ASP A 206 13.61 -13.32 31.53
CA ASP A 206 14.60 -12.79 32.44
C ASP A 206 15.97 -12.66 31.72
N THR A 207 16.76 -11.63 32.09
CA THR A 207 18.07 -11.33 31.48
C THR A 207 19.02 -12.55 31.48
N PRO A 208 19.29 -13.25 32.60
CA PRO A 208 20.15 -14.43 32.58
C PRO A 208 19.64 -15.53 31.64
N ARG A 209 18.33 -15.72 31.52
CA ARG A 209 17.78 -16.71 30.62
C ARG A 209 17.96 -16.31 29.15
N THR A 210 17.75 -15.04 28.82
CA THR A 210 17.99 -14.54 27.47
C THR A 210 19.45 -14.65 27.06
N GLN A 211 20.36 -14.30 27.96
CA GLN A 211 21.82 -14.49 27.77
C GLN A 211 22.19 -15.96 27.53
N GLU A 212 21.57 -16.88 28.30
CA GLU A 212 21.78 -18.33 28.09
C GLU A 212 21.33 -18.80 26.71
N LEU A 213 20.16 -18.34 26.26
CA LEU A 213 19.57 -18.74 24.98
C LEU A 213 20.32 -18.19 23.77
N PHE A 214 20.80 -16.95 23.84
CA PHE A 214 21.32 -16.24 22.68
C PHE A 214 22.79 -15.86 22.75
N LEU A 215 23.39 -15.81 23.95
CA LEU A 215 24.82 -15.47 24.15
C LEU A 215 25.62 -16.61 24.81
N GLY A 216 25.09 -17.83 24.81
CA GLY A 216 25.77 -18.99 25.39
C GLY A 216 26.03 -18.87 26.89
N GLY A 217 25.27 -18.06 27.62
CA GLY A 217 25.37 -17.83 29.05
C GLY A 217 26.47 -16.82 29.44
N GLN A 218 27.03 -16.07 28.49
CA GLN A 218 27.93 -14.98 28.76
C GLN A 218 27.19 -13.82 29.43
N ASP A 219 27.77 -13.23 30.45
CA ASP A 219 27.27 -12.00 31.06
C ASP A 219 27.61 -10.78 30.18
N ALA A 220 26.77 -10.62 29.15
CA ALA A 220 27.00 -9.65 28.10
C ALA A 220 25.64 -9.26 27.46
N TYR A 221 25.67 -8.22 26.65
CA TYR A 221 24.52 -7.65 25.95
C TYR A 221 24.78 -7.48 24.45
N THR A 222 23.75 -7.41 23.64
CA THR A 222 23.87 -7.12 22.20
C THR A 222 23.85 -5.63 21.94
N THR A 223 23.09 -4.89 22.75
CA THR A 223 22.94 -3.43 22.70
C THR A 223 22.82 -2.86 24.11
N ILE A 224 23.16 -1.57 24.29
CA ILE A 224 22.92 -0.86 25.54
C ILE A 224 22.10 0.38 25.22
N PHE A 225 20.93 0.48 25.86
CA PHE A 225 20.07 1.65 25.80
C PHE A 225 20.50 2.66 26.86
N VAL A 226 20.58 3.93 26.48
CA VAL A 226 21.03 5.01 27.39
C VAL A 226 19.98 6.11 27.39
N ALA A 227 19.51 6.45 28.60
CA ALA A 227 18.66 7.61 28.83
C ALA A 227 19.51 8.76 29.43
N GLY A 228 19.32 9.96 28.93
CA GLY A 228 20.02 11.15 29.38
C GLY A 228 19.31 11.91 30.47
N GLU A 229 20.06 12.60 31.32
CA GLU A 229 19.49 13.54 32.28
C GLU A 229 18.75 14.69 31.56
N PRO A 230 17.71 15.28 32.18
CA PRO A 230 16.99 16.40 31.59
C PRO A 230 17.91 17.57 31.22
N GLY A 231 17.91 17.94 29.92
CA GLY A 231 18.73 19.03 29.38
C GLY A 231 20.04 18.61 28.74
N VAL A 232 20.39 17.34 28.75
CA VAL A 232 21.49 16.77 27.97
C VAL A 232 20.95 16.37 26.59
N THR A 233 21.67 16.74 25.52
CA THR A 233 21.27 16.35 24.18
C THR A 233 21.78 14.95 23.82
N GLU A 234 21.08 14.24 22.95
CA GLU A 234 21.48 12.93 22.45
C GLU A 234 22.95 12.95 21.95
N GLN A 235 23.35 13.98 21.18
CA GLN A 235 24.70 14.12 20.68
C GLN A 235 25.73 14.27 21.80
N GLN A 236 25.38 14.98 22.89
CA GLN A 236 26.30 15.10 24.04
C GLN A 236 26.49 13.78 24.76
N LEU A 237 25.46 12.93 24.83
CA LEU A 237 25.58 11.57 25.35
C LEU A 237 26.53 10.74 24.49
N VAL A 238 26.30 10.71 23.18
CA VAL A 238 27.16 10.00 22.22
C VAL A 238 28.61 10.44 22.33
N ASP A 239 28.89 11.75 22.35
CA ASP A 239 30.27 12.30 22.45
C ASP A 239 30.96 11.90 23.75
N ARG A 240 30.22 11.73 24.87
CA ARG A 240 30.75 11.31 26.16
C ARG A 240 30.95 9.81 26.27
N ILE A 241 30.12 9.01 25.62
CA ILE A 241 30.18 7.55 25.62
C ILE A 241 31.25 7.03 24.66
N ALA A 242 31.38 7.63 23.47
CA ALA A 242 32.27 7.16 22.40
C ALA A 242 33.71 6.85 22.84
N PRO A 243 34.38 7.64 23.71
CA PRO A 243 35.75 7.35 24.13
C PRO A 243 35.92 6.07 24.98
N LEU A 244 34.85 5.53 25.55
CA LEU A 244 34.85 4.34 26.39
C LEU A 244 34.59 3.05 25.61
N LEU A 245 34.19 3.18 24.36
CA LEU A 245 33.72 2.05 23.58
C LEU A 245 34.87 1.17 23.06
N PRO A 246 34.70 -0.16 23.10
CA PRO A 246 35.64 -1.11 22.45
C PRO A 246 35.71 -0.89 20.94
N GLU A 247 36.82 -1.32 20.30
CA GLU A 247 36.96 -1.30 18.85
C GLU A 247 35.83 -2.06 18.16
N GLY A 248 35.25 -1.50 17.07
CA GLY A 248 34.18 -2.07 16.32
C GLY A 248 32.78 -1.87 16.95
N THR A 249 32.69 -0.98 17.94
CA THR A 249 31.42 -0.56 18.53
C THR A 249 31.24 0.95 18.37
N GLU A 250 29.96 1.38 18.32
CA GLU A 250 29.59 2.78 18.17
C GLU A 250 28.48 3.17 19.13
N ALA A 251 28.46 4.44 19.52
CA ALA A 251 27.29 5.05 20.12
C ALA A 251 26.58 5.90 19.07
N VAL A 252 25.30 5.74 18.93
CA VAL A 252 24.47 6.46 17.98
C VAL A 252 23.31 7.15 18.70
N THR A 253 22.84 8.28 18.17
CA THR A 253 21.70 8.99 18.72
C THR A 253 20.40 8.22 18.44
N GLY A 254 19.38 8.45 19.24
CA GLY A 254 18.05 7.91 18.99
C GLY A 254 17.48 8.35 17.64
N GLU A 255 17.70 9.61 17.27
CA GLU A 255 17.30 10.12 15.95
C GLU A 255 17.96 9.34 14.81
N GLU A 256 19.25 9.02 14.91
CA GLU A 256 20.00 8.26 13.89
C GLU A 256 19.46 6.83 13.76
N VAL A 257 19.21 6.14 14.88
CA VAL A 257 18.56 4.81 14.88
C VAL A 257 17.17 4.86 14.25
N ALA A 258 16.41 5.92 14.55
CA ALA A 258 15.08 6.12 13.97
C ALA A 258 15.15 6.36 12.46
N GLU A 259 16.11 7.17 11.97
CA GLU A 259 16.30 7.44 10.54
C GLU A 259 16.75 6.19 9.78
N GLU A 260 17.68 5.41 10.31
CA GLU A 260 18.09 4.12 9.72
C GLU A 260 16.92 3.16 9.59
N SER A 261 16.16 2.98 10.67
CA SER A 261 14.98 2.11 10.70
C SER A 261 13.92 2.58 9.69
N ARG A 262 13.66 3.88 9.62
CA ARG A 262 12.76 4.47 8.63
C ARG A 262 13.25 4.29 7.20
N SER A 263 14.55 4.38 6.96
CA SER A 263 15.13 4.17 5.62
C SER A 263 14.88 2.75 5.13
N LEU A 264 15.10 1.74 5.97
CA LEU A 264 14.80 0.35 5.66
C LEU A 264 13.31 0.13 5.39
N ILE A 265 12.46 0.60 6.31
CA ILE A 265 11.00 0.51 6.20
C ILE A 265 10.51 1.24 4.95
N SER A 266 11.03 2.44 4.66
CA SER A 266 10.65 3.23 3.49
C SER A 266 10.98 2.54 2.18
N THR A 267 12.04 1.74 2.12
CA THR A 267 12.40 0.94 0.95
C THR A 267 11.34 -0.13 0.68
N VAL A 268 10.91 -0.88 1.71
CA VAL A 268 9.87 -1.90 1.61
C VAL A 268 8.51 -1.27 1.29
N LEU A 269 8.15 -0.21 2.03
CA LEU A 269 6.89 0.53 1.80
C LEU A 269 6.90 1.21 0.43
N GLY A 270 8.05 1.69 -0.04
CA GLY A 270 8.23 2.27 -1.38
C GLY A 270 7.90 1.28 -2.49
N PHE A 271 8.32 0.03 -2.36
CA PHE A 271 7.95 -1.04 -3.28
C PHE A 271 6.43 -1.27 -3.28
N LEU A 272 5.82 -1.46 -2.10
CA LEU A 272 4.36 -1.65 -1.98
C LEU A 272 3.58 -0.45 -2.52
N ASN A 273 3.99 0.76 -2.17
CA ASN A 273 3.35 1.99 -2.66
C ASN A 273 3.44 2.09 -4.19
N THR A 274 4.61 1.82 -4.77
CA THR A 274 4.80 1.82 -6.23
C THR A 274 3.90 0.78 -6.90
N PHE A 275 3.85 -0.43 -6.34
CA PHE A 275 3.00 -1.51 -6.83
C PHE A 275 1.52 -1.09 -6.81
N LEU A 276 1.03 -0.59 -5.68
CA LEU A 276 -0.36 -0.12 -5.54
C LEU A 276 -0.67 1.06 -6.47
N LEU A 277 0.27 2.02 -6.62
CA LEU A 277 0.10 3.14 -7.54
C LEU A 277 0.06 2.72 -9.01
N VAL A 278 0.83 1.70 -9.41
CA VAL A 278 0.75 1.14 -10.77
C VAL A 278 -0.64 0.54 -11.01
N PHE A 279 -1.17 -0.23 -10.06
CA PHE A 279 -2.54 -0.75 -10.16
C PHE A 279 -3.58 0.37 -10.19
N ALA A 280 -3.39 1.41 -9.36
CA ALA A 280 -4.24 2.60 -9.38
C ALA A 280 -4.22 3.30 -10.75
N ALA A 281 -3.04 3.44 -11.36
CA ALA A 281 -2.90 4.01 -12.68
C ALA A 281 -3.59 3.17 -13.76
N ILE A 282 -3.48 1.85 -13.69
CA ILE A 282 -4.19 0.92 -14.59
C ILE A 282 -5.70 1.10 -14.44
N ALA A 283 -6.22 1.06 -13.20
CA ALA A 283 -7.64 1.27 -12.91
C ALA A 283 -8.14 2.62 -13.42
N LEU A 284 -7.32 3.67 -13.28
CA LEU A 284 -7.62 5.01 -13.77
C LEU A 284 -7.69 5.07 -15.31
N VAL A 285 -6.78 4.41 -16.01
CA VAL A 285 -6.78 4.33 -17.48
C VAL A 285 -8.01 3.59 -17.99
N VAL A 286 -8.33 2.44 -17.38
CA VAL A 286 -9.54 1.68 -17.71
C VAL A 286 -10.78 2.50 -17.42
N GLY A 287 -10.83 3.15 -16.25
CA GLY A 287 -11.91 4.06 -15.86
C GLY A 287 -12.07 5.23 -16.84
N THR A 288 -10.96 5.87 -17.24
CA THR A 288 -10.96 6.94 -18.26
C THR A 288 -11.58 6.48 -19.57
N PHE A 289 -11.22 5.28 -20.02
CA PHE A 289 -11.77 4.71 -21.24
C PHE A 289 -13.28 4.47 -21.14
N LEU A 290 -13.75 3.94 -20.02
CA LEU A 290 -15.18 3.76 -19.73
C LEU A 290 -15.92 5.09 -19.71
N ILE A 291 -15.33 6.12 -19.09
CA ILE A 291 -15.90 7.47 -19.03
C ILE A 291 -16.00 8.07 -20.44
N VAL A 292 -14.91 8.02 -21.24
CA VAL A 292 -14.91 8.50 -22.65
C VAL A 292 -15.99 7.81 -23.46
N ASN A 293 -16.15 6.50 -23.31
CA ASN A 293 -17.14 5.72 -24.03
C ASN A 293 -18.56 6.12 -23.63
N THR A 294 -18.81 6.23 -22.32
CA THR A 294 -20.14 6.59 -21.79
C THR A 294 -20.52 8.02 -22.18
N PHE A 295 -19.61 8.99 -22.04
CA PHE A 295 -19.89 10.37 -22.50
C PHE A 295 -20.07 10.45 -24.02
N SER A 296 -19.34 9.64 -24.79
CA SER A 296 -19.54 9.58 -26.25
C SER A 296 -20.93 9.10 -26.62
N ILE A 297 -21.44 8.07 -25.95
CA ILE A 297 -22.80 7.54 -26.14
C ILE A 297 -23.84 8.57 -25.68
N LEU A 298 -23.65 9.21 -24.51
CA LEU A 298 -24.56 10.20 -23.94
C LEU A 298 -24.70 11.41 -24.86
N VAL A 299 -23.58 11.91 -25.35
CA VAL A 299 -23.52 13.03 -26.30
C VAL A 299 -24.18 12.67 -27.64
N ALA A 300 -23.92 11.46 -28.17
CA ALA A 300 -24.53 11.01 -29.43
C ALA A 300 -26.07 10.95 -29.33
N GLN A 301 -26.61 10.50 -28.19
CA GLN A 301 -28.07 10.43 -27.96
C GLN A 301 -28.72 11.80 -27.81
N ARG A 302 -27.96 12.82 -27.37
CA ARG A 302 -28.44 14.20 -27.22
C ARG A 302 -28.04 15.08 -28.40
N SER A 303 -27.51 14.49 -29.48
CA SER A 303 -27.02 15.25 -30.64
C SER A 303 -28.09 16.16 -31.27
N ARG A 304 -29.35 15.67 -31.36
CA ARG A 304 -30.49 16.46 -31.83
C ARG A 304 -30.85 17.63 -30.92
N GLU A 305 -30.89 17.41 -29.58
CA GLU A 305 -31.09 18.47 -28.58
C GLU A 305 -30.03 19.56 -28.66
N LEU A 306 -28.75 19.13 -28.72
CA LEU A 306 -27.59 20.03 -28.84
C LEU A 306 -27.57 20.79 -30.17
N ALA A 307 -28.01 20.15 -31.26
CA ALA A 307 -28.14 20.78 -32.56
C ALA A 307 -29.29 21.84 -32.61
N LEU A 308 -30.43 21.57 -31.99
CA LEU A 308 -31.51 22.50 -31.81
C LEU A 308 -31.09 23.75 -31.02
N LEU A 309 -30.38 23.56 -29.89
CA LEU A 309 -29.82 24.67 -29.11
C LEU A 309 -28.90 25.55 -29.99
N ARG A 310 -28.10 24.94 -30.85
CA ARG A 310 -27.25 25.68 -31.80
C ARG A 310 -28.03 26.38 -32.90
N ALA A 311 -29.11 25.76 -33.40
CA ALA A 311 -29.98 26.39 -34.34
C ALA A 311 -30.68 27.65 -33.76
N MET A 312 -30.97 27.62 -32.45
CA MET A 312 -31.48 28.76 -31.68
C MET A 312 -30.41 29.80 -31.30
N GLY A 313 -29.16 29.66 -31.77
CA GLY A 313 -28.09 30.65 -31.55
C GLY A 313 -27.08 30.31 -30.46
N ALA A 314 -27.13 29.12 -29.84
CA ALA A 314 -26.11 28.75 -28.86
C ALA A 314 -24.73 28.55 -29.50
N SER A 315 -23.69 29.12 -28.88
CA SER A 315 -22.30 28.99 -29.34
C SER A 315 -21.73 27.60 -29.06
N ARG A 316 -20.70 27.19 -29.83
CA ARG A 316 -19.98 25.94 -29.61
C ARG A 316 -19.39 25.84 -28.17
N ARG A 317 -18.94 26.96 -27.63
CA ARG A 317 -18.39 27.04 -26.25
C ARG A 317 -19.45 26.77 -25.20
N GLN A 318 -20.68 27.26 -25.40
CA GLN A 318 -21.81 27.02 -24.49
C GLN A 318 -22.20 25.53 -24.45
N VAL A 319 -22.25 24.87 -25.62
CA VAL A 319 -22.53 23.44 -25.71
C VAL A 319 -21.42 22.61 -25.02
N THR A 320 -20.14 22.92 -25.29
CA THR A 320 -19.02 22.24 -24.65
C THR A 320 -19.04 22.44 -23.13
N ARG A 321 -19.26 23.69 -22.66
CA ARG A 321 -19.35 23.98 -21.22
C ARG A 321 -20.50 23.24 -20.54
N SER A 322 -21.66 23.09 -21.19
CA SER A 322 -22.78 22.32 -20.62
C SER A 322 -22.40 20.89 -20.35
N VAL A 323 -21.73 20.22 -21.31
CA VAL A 323 -21.28 18.83 -21.14
C VAL A 323 -20.19 18.73 -20.08
N LEU A 324 -19.25 19.68 -20.04
CA LEU A 324 -18.17 19.70 -19.04
C LEU A 324 -18.71 19.97 -17.62
N THR A 325 -19.77 20.77 -17.48
CA THR A 325 -20.44 20.97 -16.17
C THR A 325 -21.08 19.65 -15.68
N GLU A 326 -21.71 18.89 -16.59
CA GLU A 326 -22.22 17.55 -16.25
C GLU A 326 -21.07 16.63 -15.79
N ALA A 327 -19.95 16.62 -16.53
CA ALA A 327 -18.75 15.85 -16.19
C ALA A 327 -18.17 16.26 -14.84
N PHE A 328 -18.10 17.55 -14.55
CA PHE A 328 -17.63 18.08 -13.27
C PHE A 328 -18.50 17.57 -12.10
N VAL A 329 -19.84 17.67 -12.20
CA VAL A 329 -20.75 17.19 -11.16
C VAL A 329 -20.60 15.69 -10.94
N VAL A 330 -20.53 14.91 -12.03
CA VAL A 330 -20.30 13.45 -11.94
C VAL A 330 -18.91 13.16 -11.35
N GLY A 331 -17.90 13.94 -11.70
CA GLY A 331 -16.54 13.85 -11.14
C GLY A 331 -16.53 14.10 -9.63
N VAL A 332 -17.21 15.15 -9.16
CA VAL A 332 -17.31 15.46 -7.71
C VAL A 332 -18.04 14.33 -6.97
N LEU A 333 -19.21 13.93 -7.45
CA LEU A 333 -19.98 12.84 -6.82
C LEU A 333 -19.22 11.52 -6.84
N GLY A 334 -18.56 11.20 -7.96
CA GLY A 334 -17.73 10.02 -8.09
C GLY A 334 -16.52 10.05 -7.16
N SER A 335 -15.87 11.20 -7.00
CA SER A 335 -14.75 11.37 -6.06
C SER A 335 -15.18 11.21 -4.61
N THR A 336 -16.33 11.78 -4.23
CA THR A 336 -16.86 11.64 -2.86
C THR A 336 -17.18 10.16 -2.53
N LEU A 337 -17.91 9.49 -3.42
CA LEU A 337 -18.24 8.07 -3.24
C LEU A 337 -16.98 7.19 -3.32
N GLY A 338 -16.05 7.52 -4.21
CA GLY A 338 -14.78 6.85 -4.35
C GLY A 338 -13.92 6.97 -3.10
N LEU A 339 -13.88 8.15 -2.48
CA LEU A 339 -13.16 8.38 -1.23
C LEU A 339 -13.73 7.53 -0.08
N VAL A 340 -15.06 7.49 0.06
CA VAL A 340 -15.73 6.67 1.08
C VAL A 340 -15.46 5.17 0.87
N LEU A 341 -15.59 4.70 -0.38
CA LEU A 341 -15.30 3.30 -0.72
C LEU A 341 -13.80 2.99 -0.63
N GLY A 342 -12.93 3.97 -0.91
CA GLY A 342 -11.49 3.84 -0.74
C GLY A 342 -11.10 3.63 0.72
N PHE A 343 -11.73 4.33 1.63
CA PHE A 343 -11.55 4.09 3.06
C PHE A 343 -12.00 2.67 3.46
N GLY A 344 -13.14 2.23 2.94
CA GLY A 344 -13.59 0.83 3.12
C GLY A 344 -12.62 -0.19 2.51
N LEU A 345 -12.05 0.10 1.33
CA LEU A 345 -11.02 -0.74 0.69
C LEU A 345 -9.75 -0.83 1.54
N ALA A 346 -9.29 0.28 2.12
CA ALA A 346 -8.15 0.28 3.03
C ALA A 346 -8.41 -0.60 4.27
N ALA A 347 -9.62 -0.56 4.82
CA ALA A 347 -10.01 -1.44 5.93
C ALA A 347 -10.00 -2.92 5.51
N VAL A 348 -10.48 -3.24 4.31
CA VAL A 348 -10.42 -4.61 3.76
C VAL A 348 -8.97 -5.05 3.53
N LEU A 349 -8.13 -4.20 2.95
CA LEU A 349 -6.70 -4.49 2.78
C LEU A 349 -6.04 -4.75 4.14
N LYS A 350 -6.27 -3.89 5.13
CA LYS A 350 -5.78 -4.09 6.51
C LYS A 350 -6.18 -5.46 7.06
N ALA A 351 -7.44 -5.85 6.91
CA ALA A 351 -7.93 -7.15 7.36
C ALA A 351 -7.32 -8.34 6.58
N ILE A 352 -7.10 -8.18 5.27
CA ILE A 352 -6.44 -9.21 4.45
C ILE A 352 -4.98 -9.37 4.87
N PHE A 353 -4.22 -8.29 4.98
CA PHE A 353 -2.82 -8.32 5.39
C PHE A 353 -2.65 -8.87 6.81
N GLY A 354 -3.61 -8.58 7.72
CA GLY A 354 -3.64 -9.18 9.06
C GLY A 354 -3.72 -10.71 9.02
N ARG A 355 -4.45 -11.30 8.06
CA ARG A 355 -4.50 -12.78 7.88
C ARG A 355 -3.18 -13.37 7.34
N PHE A 356 -2.36 -12.56 6.70
CA PHE A 356 -1.03 -12.96 6.21
C PHE A 356 0.09 -12.63 7.20
N GLY A 357 -0.25 -12.28 8.45
CA GLY A 357 0.71 -12.02 9.52
C GLY A 357 1.15 -10.56 9.68
N LEU A 358 0.66 -9.63 8.85
CA LEU A 358 0.92 -8.20 9.01
C LEU A 358 -0.27 -7.54 9.74
N ASP A 359 -0.32 -7.69 11.06
CA ASP A 359 -1.43 -7.18 11.85
C ASP A 359 -1.25 -5.71 12.24
N LEU A 360 -2.02 -4.85 11.58
CA LEU A 360 -2.08 -3.41 11.83
C LEU A 360 -3.26 -3.00 12.73
N SER A 361 -3.92 -3.95 13.43
CA SER A 361 -5.16 -3.67 14.17
C SER A 361 -4.99 -2.60 15.25
N GLY A 362 -3.80 -2.49 15.88
CA GLY A 362 -3.47 -1.45 16.87
C GLY A 362 -3.39 -0.02 16.32
N THR A 363 -3.31 0.15 15.00
CA THR A 363 -3.20 1.48 14.41
C THR A 363 -4.53 1.86 13.75
N ALA A 364 -5.10 3.01 14.11
CA ALA A 364 -6.27 3.55 13.44
C ALA A 364 -5.95 3.89 11.98
N LEU A 365 -6.96 3.75 11.09
CA LEU A 365 -6.77 4.15 9.69
C LEU A 365 -6.42 5.63 9.58
N VAL A 366 -5.30 5.94 8.95
CA VAL A 366 -4.80 7.29 8.79
C VAL A 366 -5.49 7.96 7.60
N PHE A 367 -6.21 9.05 7.88
CA PHE A 367 -6.89 9.85 6.88
C PHE A 367 -6.15 11.17 6.64
N ALA A 368 -5.15 11.13 5.78
CA ALA A 368 -4.32 12.30 5.50
C ALA A 368 -5.06 13.30 4.57
N PRO A 369 -4.94 14.63 4.77
CA PRO A 369 -5.52 15.65 3.89
C PRO A 369 -5.08 15.49 2.43
N ARG A 370 -3.86 15.02 2.18
CA ARG A 370 -3.34 14.73 0.84
C ARG A 370 -4.20 13.73 0.09
N THR A 371 -4.74 12.72 0.76
CA THR A 371 -5.60 11.69 0.14
C THR A 371 -6.90 12.29 -0.39
N VAL A 372 -7.51 13.21 0.36
CA VAL A 372 -8.70 13.96 -0.08
C VAL A 372 -8.40 14.77 -1.33
N ILE A 373 -7.31 15.57 -1.28
CA ILE A 373 -6.91 16.42 -2.41
C ILE A 373 -6.66 15.58 -3.66
N VAL A 374 -5.87 14.50 -3.54
CA VAL A 374 -5.55 13.61 -4.67
C VAL A 374 -6.81 12.97 -5.22
N ALA A 375 -7.71 12.45 -4.36
CA ALA A 375 -8.96 11.82 -4.78
C ALA A 375 -9.84 12.77 -5.62
N TYR A 376 -10.02 14.02 -5.18
CA TYR A 376 -10.82 14.99 -5.92
C TYR A 376 -10.10 15.50 -7.17
N VAL A 377 -8.81 15.78 -7.11
CA VAL A 377 -8.02 16.20 -8.28
C VAL A 377 -8.07 15.12 -9.36
N VAL A 378 -7.75 13.88 -9.00
CA VAL A 378 -7.75 12.76 -9.94
C VAL A 378 -9.15 12.53 -10.52
N GLY A 379 -10.17 12.40 -9.68
CA GLY A 379 -11.53 12.10 -10.15
C GLY A 379 -12.14 13.20 -11.01
N ILE A 380 -11.94 14.48 -10.65
CA ILE A 380 -12.46 15.61 -11.42
C ILE A 380 -11.66 15.79 -12.72
N VAL A 381 -10.31 15.83 -12.65
CA VAL A 381 -9.47 16.08 -13.82
C VAL A 381 -9.67 14.97 -14.86
N VAL A 382 -9.61 13.71 -14.43
CA VAL A 382 -9.79 12.57 -15.34
C VAL A 382 -11.17 12.60 -16.00
N THR A 383 -12.22 12.87 -15.22
CA THR A 383 -13.59 12.96 -15.78
C THR A 383 -13.74 14.10 -16.77
N MET A 384 -13.19 15.27 -16.45
CA MET A 384 -13.26 16.42 -17.35
C MET A 384 -12.45 16.21 -18.64
N VAL A 385 -11.24 15.65 -18.55
CA VAL A 385 -10.40 15.31 -19.71
C VAL A 385 -11.10 14.26 -20.58
N ALA A 386 -11.64 13.21 -19.96
CA ALA A 386 -12.38 12.16 -20.66
C ALA A 386 -13.63 12.69 -21.38
N ALA A 387 -14.36 13.59 -20.78
CA ALA A 387 -15.55 14.20 -21.36
C ALA A 387 -15.26 15.29 -22.40
N TRP A 388 -14.08 15.91 -22.35
CA TRP A 388 -13.75 17.02 -23.23
C TRP A 388 -13.72 16.66 -24.71
N PHE A 389 -13.20 15.47 -25.03
CA PHE A 389 -13.12 15.00 -26.42
C PHE A 389 -14.50 14.73 -27.05
N PRO A 390 -15.42 13.98 -26.39
CA PRO A 390 -16.80 13.84 -26.85
C PRO A 390 -17.56 15.17 -26.94
N ALA A 391 -17.39 16.06 -25.94
CA ALA A 391 -18.03 17.36 -25.90
C ALA A 391 -17.63 18.26 -27.09
N ARG A 392 -16.33 18.28 -27.43
CA ARG A 392 -15.85 19.03 -28.60
C ARG A 392 -16.36 18.45 -29.92
N ARG A 393 -16.50 17.13 -30.04
CA ARG A 393 -17.07 16.48 -31.22
C ARG A 393 -18.52 16.89 -31.41
N ALA A 394 -19.32 16.81 -30.35
CA ALA A 394 -20.73 17.23 -30.40
C ALA A 394 -20.90 18.69 -30.83
N ALA A 395 -20.07 19.58 -30.29
CA ALA A 395 -20.12 20.98 -30.62
C ALA A 395 -19.71 21.32 -32.08
N LYS A 396 -19.06 20.39 -32.80
CA LYS A 396 -18.66 20.57 -34.22
C LYS A 396 -19.73 20.13 -35.21
N VAL A 397 -20.71 19.31 -34.83
CA VAL A 397 -21.76 18.77 -35.73
C VAL A 397 -22.64 19.93 -36.20
N PRO A 398 -22.81 20.16 -37.53
CA PRO A 398 -23.72 21.20 -38.05
C PRO A 398 -25.17 20.88 -37.69
N PRO A 399 -26.01 21.89 -37.37
CA PRO A 399 -27.43 21.67 -37.04
C PRO A 399 -28.21 20.90 -38.12
N VAL A 400 -27.94 21.23 -39.38
CA VAL A 400 -28.61 20.57 -40.53
C VAL A 400 -28.23 19.11 -40.70
N ALA A 401 -26.97 18.75 -40.43
CA ALA A 401 -26.49 17.35 -40.51
C ALA A 401 -27.05 16.48 -39.39
N ALA A 402 -27.34 17.05 -38.22
CA ALA A 402 -27.92 16.34 -37.09
C ALA A 402 -29.43 16.02 -37.29
N MET A 403 -30.06 16.65 -38.25
CA MET A 403 -31.46 16.38 -38.63
C MET A 403 -31.59 15.31 -39.74
N ARG A 404 -30.50 14.96 -40.43
CA ARG A 404 -30.43 13.84 -41.38
C ARG A 404 -29.89 12.59 -40.68
N ASP A 405 -30.55 11.45 -40.81
CA ASP A 405 -30.22 10.21 -40.09
C ASP A 405 -28.91 9.54 -40.58
N GLU A 406 -28.19 10.09 -41.58
CA GLU A 406 -26.98 9.54 -42.17
C GLU A 406 -25.77 10.44 -41.93
N VAL A 407 -25.12 10.26 -40.79
CA VAL A 407 -23.74 10.73 -40.60
C VAL A 407 -22.80 9.53 -40.69
N ALA A 408 -22.46 9.12 -41.91
CA ALA A 408 -21.38 8.18 -42.16
C ALA A 408 -20.05 8.83 -41.74
N LEU A 409 -19.36 8.22 -40.80
CA LEU A 409 -18.03 8.67 -40.37
C LEU A 409 -16.95 8.16 -41.37
N PRO A 410 -15.97 9.00 -41.77
CA PRO A 410 -14.96 8.64 -42.78
C PRO A 410 -14.16 7.37 -42.41
N GLU A 411 -13.98 6.44 -43.37
CA GLU A 411 -13.27 5.18 -43.19
C GLU A 411 -11.75 5.30 -42.99
N GLY A 412 -11.14 6.42 -43.37
CA GLY A 412 -9.67 6.62 -43.36
C GLY A 412 -8.97 6.57 -41.99
N THR A 413 -9.70 6.47 -40.89
CA THR A 413 -9.16 6.58 -39.53
C THR A 413 -8.71 5.24 -38.92
N ILE A 414 -9.09 4.07 -39.44
CA ILE A 414 -8.76 2.76 -38.82
C ILE A 414 -7.28 2.44 -39.01
N ARG A 415 -6.74 2.60 -40.23
CA ARG A 415 -5.33 2.30 -40.53
C ARG A 415 -4.37 3.18 -39.72
N ARG A 416 -4.67 4.48 -39.62
CA ARG A 416 -3.87 5.41 -38.80
C ARG A 416 -3.89 5.04 -37.31
N ARG A 417 -5.06 4.63 -36.79
CA ARG A 417 -5.19 4.18 -35.41
C ARG A 417 -4.40 2.91 -35.15
N LEU A 418 -4.43 1.94 -36.08
CA LEU A 418 -3.66 0.71 -35.98
C LEU A 418 -2.16 1.02 -35.93
N ILE A 419 -1.66 1.85 -36.85
CA ILE A 419 -0.24 2.23 -36.90
C ILE A 419 0.19 2.91 -35.59
N VAL A 420 -0.57 3.92 -35.13
CA VAL A 420 -0.27 4.61 -33.87
C VAL A 420 -0.35 3.63 -32.69
N GLY A 421 -1.34 2.75 -32.66
CA GLY A 421 -1.47 1.73 -31.63
C GLY A 421 -0.27 0.79 -31.58
N VAL A 422 0.17 0.26 -32.72
CA VAL A 422 1.35 -0.62 -32.80
C VAL A 422 2.62 0.10 -32.36
N VAL A 423 2.82 1.36 -32.77
CA VAL A 423 3.97 2.17 -32.33
C VAL A 423 3.94 2.36 -30.80
N LEU A 424 2.78 2.68 -30.23
CA LEU A 424 2.63 2.80 -28.76
C LEU A 424 2.90 1.48 -28.05
N ALA A 425 2.50 0.34 -28.64
CA ALA A 425 2.80 -0.98 -28.07
C ALA A 425 4.29 -1.25 -28.03
N LEU A 426 4.99 -0.99 -29.14
CA LEU A 426 6.43 -1.22 -29.24
C LEU A 426 7.23 -0.30 -28.31
N VAL A 427 6.89 0.99 -28.26
CA VAL A 427 7.52 1.95 -27.34
C VAL A 427 7.22 1.57 -25.89
N GLY A 428 5.97 1.23 -25.58
CA GLY A 428 5.58 0.79 -24.25
C GLY A 428 6.30 -0.48 -23.81
N ALA A 429 6.40 -1.49 -24.68
CA ALA A 429 7.14 -2.71 -24.40
C ALA A 429 8.64 -2.45 -24.20
N ALA A 430 9.24 -1.56 -25.01
CA ALA A 430 10.63 -1.16 -24.82
C ALA A 430 10.87 -0.47 -23.47
N LEU A 431 9.99 0.45 -23.08
CA LEU A 431 10.07 1.11 -21.77
C LEU A 431 9.84 0.15 -20.61
N MET A 432 8.95 -0.82 -20.74
CA MET A 432 8.79 -1.88 -19.74
C MET A 432 10.06 -2.74 -19.63
N ALA A 433 10.64 -3.12 -20.75
CA ALA A 433 11.88 -3.90 -20.77
C ALA A 433 13.05 -3.11 -20.13
N THR A 434 13.19 -1.82 -20.45
CA THR A 434 14.22 -0.97 -19.78
C THR A 434 13.98 -0.83 -18.29
N GLY A 435 12.73 -0.67 -17.85
CA GLY A 435 12.40 -0.57 -16.42
C GLY A 435 12.59 -1.86 -15.62
N LEU A 436 12.52 -3.04 -16.29
CA LEU A 436 12.66 -4.36 -15.64
C LEU A 436 14.09 -4.91 -15.68
N PHE A 437 14.83 -4.66 -16.77
CA PHE A 437 16.08 -5.37 -17.05
C PHE A 437 17.31 -4.45 -17.12
N ALA A 438 17.10 -3.13 -17.23
CA ALA A 438 18.20 -2.17 -17.23
C ALA A 438 18.34 -1.51 -15.84
N ASP A 439 19.58 -1.33 -15.41
CA ASP A 439 19.89 -0.60 -14.17
C ASP A 439 19.78 0.90 -14.42
N VAL A 440 18.54 1.41 -14.46
CA VAL A 440 18.25 2.81 -14.73
C VAL A 440 17.64 3.50 -13.51
N PRO A 441 17.99 4.77 -13.26
CA PRO A 441 17.37 5.53 -12.19
C PRO A 441 15.84 5.54 -12.35
N ARG A 442 15.11 5.26 -11.28
CA ARG A 442 13.63 5.22 -11.27
C ARG A 442 13.02 4.19 -12.23
N GLY A 443 13.55 2.97 -12.28
CA GLY A 443 13.04 1.88 -13.13
C GLY A 443 11.52 1.68 -13.04
N ALA A 444 10.93 1.83 -11.86
CA ALA A 444 9.48 1.78 -11.65
C ALA A 444 8.69 2.85 -12.43
N ALA A 445 9.26 4.04 -12.65
CA ALA A 445 8.61 5.08 -13.46
C ALA A 445 8.60 4.70 -14.95
N TRP A 446 9.69 4.14 -15.46
CA TRP A 446 9.78 3.63 -16.84
C TRP A 446 8.78 2.51 -17.06
N LEU A 447 8.68 1.57 -16.10
CA LEU A 447 7.71 0.49 -16.12
C LEU A 447 6.26 1.04 -16.15
N GLY A 448 5.94 1.99 -15.28
CA GLY A 448 4.62 2.61 -15.21
C GLY A 448 4.21 3.31 -16.51
N VAL A 449 5.12 4.09 -17.12
CA VAL A 449 4.89 4.75 -18.42
C VAL A 449 4.73 3.69 -19.53
N GLY A 450 5.54 2.63 -19.51
CA GLY A 450 5.45 1.53 -20.46
C GLY A 450 4.08 0.83 -20.40
N ILE A 451 3.61 0.48 -19.21
CA ILE A 451 2.27 -0.11 -18.99
C ILE A 451 1.17 0.83 -19.50
N PHE A 452 1.26 2.12 -19.20
CA PHE A 452 0.30 3.11 -19.69
C PHE A 452 0.23 3.15 -21.21
N LEU A 453 1.36 3.16 -21.91
CA LEU A 453 1.43 3.17 -23.38
C LEU A 453 0.88 1.88 -23.98
N VAL A 454 1.17 0.72 -23.39
CA VAL A 454 0.62 -0.56 -23.83
C VAL A 454 -0.89 -0.59 -23.67
N LEU A 455 -1.45 -0.13 -22.54
CA LEU A 455 -2.89 -0.05 -22.34
C LEU A 455 -3.56 0.89 -23.35
N MET A 456 -2.94 2.05 -23.62
CA MET A 456 -3.42 2.98 -24.64
C MET A 456 -3.37 2.36 -26.05
N SER A 457 -2.33 1.58 -26.34
CA SER A 457 -2.22 0.80 -27.58
C SER A 457 -3.37 -0.19 -27.74
N VAL A 458 -3.66 -0.98 -26.69
CA VAL A 458 -4.78 -1.95 -26.70
C VAL A 458 -6.11 -1.23 -26.96
N ALA A 459 -6.36 -0.10 -26.33
CA ALA A 459 -7.55 0.70 -26.57
C ALA A 459 -7.65 1.23 -28.01
N MET A 460 -6.52 1.59 -28.64
CA MET A 460 -6.49 2.07 -30.00
C MET A 460 -6.61 0.95 -31.05
N THR A 461 -6.04 -0.21 -30.80
CA THR A 461 -6.06 -1.38 -31.69
C THR A 461 -7.32 -2.24 -31.52
N SER A 462 -8.08 -2.06 -30.43
CA SER A 462 -9.29 -2.80 -30.08
C SER A 462 -10.28 -3.01 -31.27
N PRO A 463 -10.55 -2.04 -32.18
CA PRO A 463 -11.45 -2.30 -33.31
C PRO A 463 -10.95 -3.37 -34.29
N VAL A 464 -9.62 -3.56 -34.37
CA VAL A 464 -9.01 -4.56 -35.27
C VAL A 464 -8.86 -5.89 -34.53
N THR A 465 -8.40 -5.86 -33.28
CA THR A 465 -8.24 -7.07 -32.44
C THR A 465 -9.54 -7.73 -32.06
N ALA A 466 -10.64 -6.99 -32.03
CA ALA A 466 -11.99 -7.53 -31.80
C ALA A 466 -12.50 -8.40 -32.98
N LEU A 467 -12.01 -8.20 -34.21
CA LEU A 467 -12.49 -8.97 -35.38
C LEU A 467 -12.24 -10.48 -35.28
N PRO A 468 -11.05 -10.97 -34.96
CA PRO A 468 -10.81 -12.41 -34.76
C PRO A 468 -11.61 -12.98 -33.58
N VAL A 469 -11.72 -12.23 -32.48
CA VAL A 469 -12.53 -12.64 -31.33
C VAL A 469 -13.99 -12.77 -31.70
N LEU A 470 -14.55 -11.82 -32.47
CA LEU A 470 -15.91 -11.88 -32.99
C LEU A 470 -16.11 -13.04 -33.98
N ALA A 471 -15.06 -13.42 -34.72
CA ALA A 471 -15.14 -14.57 -35.62
C ALA A 471 -15.28 -15.88 -34.84
N VAL A 472 -14.48 -16.07 -33.78
CA VAL A 472 -14.53 -17.24 -32.90
C VAL A 472 -15.84 -17.27 -32.10
N ALA A 473 -16.18 -16.18 -31.43
CA ALA A 473 -17.42 -16.06 -30.66
C ALA A 473 -18.65 -16.25 -31.57
N GLY A 474 -18.59 -15.73 -32.80
CA GLY A 474 -19.65 -15.91 -33.80
C GLY A 474 -19.79 -17.36 -34.28
N ALA A 475 -18.71 -18.14 -34.34
CA ALA A 475 -18.77 -19.56 -34.66
C ALA A 475 -19.47 -20.36 -33.51
N ILE A 476 -19.12 -20.03 -32.27
CA ILE A 476 -19.77 -20.62 -31.08
C ILE A 476 -21.24 -20.24 -31.02
N ASN A 477 -21.56 -18.96 -31.21
CA ASN A 477 -22.91 -18.43 -31.11
C ASN A 477 -23.83 -19.02 -32.20
N ARG A 478 -23.30 -19.27 -33.41
CA ARG A 478 -24.06 -19.98 -34.47
C ARG A 478 -24.37 -21.43 -34.10
N ARG A 479 -23.45 -22.11 -33.41
CA ARG A 479 -23.67 -23.49 -32.94
C ARG A 479 -24.72 -23.57 -31.83
N LEU A 480 -24.72 -22.61 -30.90
CA LEU A 480 -25.60 -22.61 -29.75
C LEU A 480 -27.02 -22.07 -30.05
N PHE A 481 -27.11 -21.03 -30.90
CA PHE A 481 -28.36 -20.27 -31.12
C PHE A 481 -28.84 -20.26 -32.59
N GLY A 482 -28.26 -21.04 -33.46
CA GLY A 482 -28.70 -21.21 -34.85
C GLY A 482 -28.80 -19.89 -35.64
N THR A 483 -29.95 -19.63 -36.24
CA THR A 483 -30.25 -18.43 -37.08
C THR A 483 -30.16 -17.12 -36.31
N VAL A 484 -30.61 -17.09 -35.05
CA VAL A 484 -30.50 -15.90 -34.17
C VAL A 484 -29.06 -15.56 -33.89
N GLY A 485 -28.23 -16.57 -33.59
CA GLY A 485 -26.80 -16.41 -33.37
C GLY A 485 -26.04 -15.91 -34.62
N ARG A 486 -26.51 -16.33 -35.81
CA ARG A 486 -25.96 -15.85 -37.10
C ARG A 486 -26.27 -14.36 -37.32
N LEU A 487 -27.54 -13.95 -37.14
CA LEU A 487 -27.95 -12.56 -37.28
C LEU A 487 -27.23 -11.63 -36.27
N ALA A 488 -27.12 -12.06 -35.02
CA ALA A 488 -26.39 -11.31 -33.98
C ALA A 488 -24.92 -11.13 -34.36
N THR A 489 -24.27 -12.16 -34.89
CA THR A 489 -22.86 -12.13 -35.32
C THR A 489 -22.64 -11.19 -36.52
N GLU A 490 -23.56 -11.25 -37.52
CA GLU A 490 -23.47 -10.37 -38.68
C GLU A 490 -23.75 -8.91 -38.32
N ASN A 491 -24.66 -8.64 -37.40
CA ASN A 491 -24.93 -7.28 -36.90
C ASN A 491 -23.73 -6.71 -36.14
N ALA A 492 -23.05 -7.52 -35.32
CA ALA A 492 -21.82 -7.14 -34.63
C ALA A 492 -20.65 -6.86 -35.64
N ARG A 493 -20.55 -7.64 -36.72
CA ARG A 493 -19.52 -7.47 -37.76
C ARG A 493 -19.75 -6.24 -38.65
N ARG A 494 -20.98 -5.84 -38.89
CA ARG A 494 -21.33 -4.64 -39.69
C ARG A 494 -20.86 -3.33 -39.03
N ASN A 495 -20.74 -3.30 -37.71
CA ASN A 495 -20.31 -2.11 -36.95
C ASN A 495 -19.13 -2.42 -36.00
N PRO A 496 -17.93 -2.76 -36.52
CA PRO A 496 -16.82 -3.23 -35.68
C PRO A 496 -16.36 -2.20 -34.62
N ARG A 497 -16.49 -0.91 -34.94
CA ARG A 497 -16.16 0.16 -33.97
C ARG A 497 -17.12 0.20 -32.78
N ARG A 498 -18.41 0.05 -33.00
CA ARG A 498 -19.41 0.05 -31.94
C ARG A 498 -19.29 -1.20 -31.08
N THR A 499 -19.08 -2.34 -31.73
CA THR A 499 -18.88 -3.62 -31.05
C THR A 499 -17.57 -3.63 -30.24
N ALA A 500 -16.48 -3.14 -30.81
CA ALA A 500 -15.22 -3.01 -30.07
C ALA A 500 -15.33 -2.04 -28.89
N ALA A 501 -15.98 -0.89 -29.08
CA ALA A 501 -16.19 0.06 -27.99
C ALA A 501 -17.05 -0.53 -26.86
N THR A 502 -18.03 -1.37 -27.19
CA THR A 502 -18.87 -2.04 -26.18
C THR A 502 -18.12 -3.21 -25.53
N ALA A 503 -17.31 -3.95 -26.29
CA ALA A 503 -16.55 -5.09 -25.78
C ALA A 503 -15.34 -4.68 -24.93
N SER A 504 -14.79 -3.48 -25.16
CA SER A 504 -13.66 -2.92 -24.39
C SER A 504 -14.11 -2.11 -23.16
N ALA A 505 -15.38 -1.91 -22.98
CA ALA A 505 -16.00 -1.33 -21.78
C ALA A 505 -16.42 -2.42 -20.78
#